data_41cefffaa73a97678f5c6238a1a78b01
#
_entry.id   41cefffaa73a97678f5c6238a1a78b01
#
_cell.length_a   1.000
_cell.length_b   1.000
_cell.length_c   1.000
_cell.angle_alpha   90.00
_cell.angle_beta   90.00
_cell.angle_gamma   90.00
#
_symmetry.space_group_name_H-M   'P 1'
#
loop_
_entity.id
_entity.type
_entity.pdbx_description
1 polymer ?
#
loop_
_entity_poly.entity_id
_entity_poly.type
_entity_poly.pdbx_seq_one_letter_code
_entity_poly.pdbx_strand_id
1 'polypeptide(L)'
;LAFKNFRETEPFINDLNYCIENKLFGPSFLKFKESLIYANPVAINTARGHKPNDLKMGVKLLIERTFTQEERKIMVSNIQKSYFYEKKYDLKFLNSLFNDLDDKIIDFYLNDKVSYYTVSSEDFANSFKSEINNTALNPKLGKKIAIKDFIKKILNDIYRSNNPDLNKISFGYSEDDKELVNAIIDYIKKELLFIYPNIHFVIYDNSNNKTNKIIINNY
;
A
#
# COMPACT_ATOMS: atom_id res chain seq x y z
N LEU A 1 12.71 4.10 -20.32
CA LEU A 1 13.48 2.84 -20.45
C LEU A 1 13.43 1.93 -19.21
N ALA A 2 13.01 2.42 -18.05
CA ALA A 2 12.91 1.66 -16.79
C ALA A 2 11.82 0.57 -16.77
N PHE A 3 11.01 0.44 -17.81
CA PHE A 3 9.80 -0.40 -17.77
C PHE A 3 9.90 -1.73 -18.54
N LYS A 4 10.98 -1.97 -19.27
CA LYS A 4 11.06 -3.10 -20.21
C LYS A 4 11.48 -4.44 -19.60
N ASN A 5 12.17 -4.46 -18.46
CA ASN A 5 12.84 -5.66 -17.92
C ASN A 5 12.19 -6.25 -16.66
N PHE A 6 11.05 -5.74 -16.19
CA PHE A 6 10.50 -6.09 -14.88
C PHE A 6 9.27 -7.01 -14.94
N ARG A 7 9.28 -8.03 -15.79
CA ARG A 7 8.15 -8.96 -15.90
C ARG A 7 8.35 -10.29 -15.17
N GLU A 8 9.57 -10.59 -14.74
CA GLU A 8 9.91 -11.84 -14.06
C GLU A 8 10.35 -11.58 -12.62
N THR A 9 10.10 -12.51 -11.72
CA THR A 9 10.38 -12.39 -10.28
C THR A 9 11.86 -12.18 -10.00
N GLU A 10 12.74 -12.97 -10.61
CA GLU A 10 14.17 -12.96 -10.33
C GLU A 10 14.84 -11.63 -10.73
N PRO A 11 14.63 -11.09 -11.94
CA PRO A 11 15.13 -9.75 -12.27
C PRO A 11 14.62 -8.65 -11.36
N PHE A 12 13.37 -8.71 -10.90
CA PHE A 12 12.81 -7.74 -9.95
C PHE A 12 13.55 -7.76 -8.62
N ILE A 13 13.76 -8.92 -8.03
CA ILE A 13 14.45 -9.07 -6.75
C ILE A 13 15.92 -8.66 -6.87
N ASN A 14 16.59 -8.98 -7.98
CA ASN A 14 17.99 -8.59 -8.24
C ASN A 14 18.11 -7.07 -8.37
N ASP A 15 17.21 -6.41 -9.09
CA ASP A 15 17.18 -4.95 -9.22
C ASP A 15 16.87 -4.28 -7.87
N LEU A 16 15.97 -4.86 -7.09
CA LEU A 16 15.67 -4.34 -5.76
C LEU A 16 16.86 -4.45 -4.81
N ASN A 17 17.58 -5.58 -4.83
CA ASN A 17 18.84 -5.74 -4.09
C ASN A 17 19.86 -4.69 -4.51
N TYR A 18 20.07 -4.51 -5.81
CA TYR A 18 20.97 -3.49 -6.33
C TYR A 18 20.60 -2.09 -5.84
N CYS A 19 19.32 -1.74 -5.88
CA CYS A 19 18.83 -0.44 -5.37
C CYS A 19 19.08 -0.29 -3.87
N ILE A 20 18.87 -1.34 -3.08
CA ILE A 20 19.11 -1.32 -1.62
C ILE A 20 20.60 -1.14 -1.32
N GLU A 21 21.46 -1.93 -1.94
CA GLU A 21 22.92 -1.88 -1.74
C GLU A 21 23.52 -0.53 -2.12
N ASN A 22 23.01 0.09 -3.18
CA ASN A 22 23.46 1.39 -3.65
C ASN A 22 22.64 2.57 -3.07
N LYS A 23 21.73 2.32 -2.12
CA LYS A 23 20.87 3.34 -1.47
C LYS A 23 20.07 4.19 -2.46
N LEU A 24 19.64 3.60 -3.56
CA LEU A 24 18.86 4.25 -4.62
C LEU A 24 17.37 4.28 -4.26
N PHE A 25 17.05 4.95 -3.16
CA PHE A 25 15.67 5.05 -2.69
C PHE A 25 14.97 6.27 -3.29
N GLY A 26 13.72 6.07 -3.73
CA GLY A 26 12.87 7.16 -4.17
C GLY A 26 12.40 8.06 -3.02
N PRO A 27 11.88 9.26 -3.32
CA PRO A 27 11.49 10.26 -2.31
C PRO A 27 10.45 9.74 -1.29
N SER A 28 9.60 8.79 -1.68
CA SER A 28 8.55 8.22 -0.80
C SER A 28 9.04 7.12 0.13
N PHE A 29 10.28 6.66 -0.02
CA PHE A 29 10.77 5.48 0.70
C PHE A 29 10.66 5.63 2.22
N LEU A 30 11.05 6.78 2.77
CA LEU A 30 10.99 7.02 4.21
C LEU A 30 9.55 6.98 4.74
N LYS A 31 8.59 7.54 4.01
CA LYS A 31 7.18 7.50 4.39
C LYS A 31 6.60 6.10 4.30
N PHE A 32 6.99 5.34 3.29
CA PHE A 32 6.62 3.94 3.15
C PHE A 32 7.18 3.10 4.31
N LYS A 33 8.46 3.25 4.62
CA LYS A 33 9.13 2.59 5.74
C LYS A 33 8.44 2.94 7.08
N GLU A 34 8.18 4.21 7.33
CA GLU A 34 7.46 4.70 8.50
C GLU A 34 6.07 4.04 8.63
N SER A 35 5.32 3.97 7.52
CA SER A 35 3.99 3.33 7.51
C SER A 35 4.05 1.85 7.89
N LEU A 36 5.05 1.12 7.44
CA LEU A 36 5.26 -0.28 7.83
C LEU A 36 5.64 -0.41 9.31
N ILE A 37 6.52 0.45 9.83
CA ILE A 37 6.92 0.44 11.25
C ILE A 37 5.71 0.69 12.16
N TYR A 38 4.80 1.59 11.77
CA TYR A 38 3.57 1.86 12.53
C TYR A 38 2.45 0.83 12.29
N ALA A 39 2.71 -0.23 11.53
CA ALA A 39 1.73 -1.26 11.16
C ALA A 39 0.46 -0.67 10.52
N ASN A 40 0.58 0.44 9.82
CA ASN A 40 -0.54 1.02 9.07
C ASN A 40 -0.93 0.11 7.91
N PRO A 41 -2.21 0.09 7.49
CA PRO A 41 -2.57 -0.49 6.20
C PRO A 41 -1.83 0.20 5.07
N VAL A 42 -1.24 -0.58 4.16
CA VAL A 42 -0.45 -0.07 3.03
C VAL A 42 -0.92 -0.72 1.74
N ALA A 43 -0.91 0.01 0.63
CA ALA A 43 -1.10 -0.54 -0.70
C ALA A 43 0.09 -0.24 -1.61
N ILE A 44 0.57 -1.26 -2.30
CA ILE A 44 1.50 -1.11 -3.41
C ILE A 44 0.68 -1.18 -4.69
N ASN A 45 0.68 -0.08 -5.44
CA ASN A 45 -0.11 0.09 -6.64
C ASN A 45 0.83 0.37 -7.82
N THR A 46 1.08 -0.63 -8.64
CA THR A 46 2.06 -0.56 -9.73
C THR A 46 1.47 -0.97 -11.07
N ALA A 47 1.84 -0.24 -12.13
CA ALA A 47 1.55 -0.62 -13.52
C ALA A 47 2.54 -1.67 -14.09
N ARG A 48 3.52 -2.10 -13.30
CA ARG A 48 4.48 -3.14 -13.70
C ARG A 48 3.79 -4.51 -13.73
N GLY A 49 4.21 -5.39 -14.64
CA GLY A 49 3.60 -6.70 -14.87
C GLY A 49 3.99 -7.80 -13.87
N HIS A 50 4.36 -7.42 -12.62
CA HIS A 50 4.70 -8.40 -11.59
C HIS A 50 3.44 -9.08 -11.03
N LYS A 51 3.65 -10.24 -10.38
CA LYS A 51 2.59 -10.86 -9.59
C LYS A 51 2.51 -10.20 -8.20
N PRO A 52 1.34 -10.22 -7.55
CA PRO A 52 1.21 -9.70 -6.18
C PRO A 52 2.22 -10.31 -5.20
N ASN A 53 2.51 -11.61 -5.34
CA ASN A 53 3.48 -12.29 -4.49
C ASN A 53 4.92 -11.78 -4.67
N ASP A 54 5.31 -11.37 -5.87
CA ASP A 54 6.63 -10.80 -6.13
C ASP A 54 6.79 -9.46 -5.39
N LEU A 55 5.74 -8.64 -5.40
CA LEU A 55 5.71 -7.37 -4.65
C LEU A 55 5.81 -7.63 -3.14
N LYS A 56 5.09 -8.64 -2.62
CA LYS A 56 5.19 -9.05 -1.21
C LYS A 56 6.62 -9.46 -0.86
N MET A 57 7.25 -10.30 -1.69
CA MET A 57 8.65 -10.70 -1.51
C MET A 57 9.59 -9.49 -1.50
N GLY A 58 9.35 -8.52 -2.40
CA GLY A 58 10.11 -7.26 -2.43
C GLY A 58 9.96 -6.44 -1.15
N VAL A 59 8.75 -6.33 -0.59
CA VAL A 59 8.54 -5.63 0.70
C VAL A 59 9.22 -6.36 1.84
N LYS A 60 9.14 -7.69 1.87
CA LYS A 60 9.84 -8.49 2.88
C LYS A 60 11.35 -8.26 2.83
N LEU A 61 11.94 -8.31 1.63
CA LEU A 61 13.34 -8.02 1.40
C LEU A 61 13.74 -6.61 1.86
N LEU A 62 12.91 -5.59 1.58
CA LEU A 62 13.13 -4.22 2.07
C LEU A 62 13.17 -4.18 3.60
N ILE A 63 12.24 -4.85 4.28
CA ILE A 63 12.22 -4.92 5.75
C ILE A 63 13.50 -5.60 6.25
N GLU A 64 13.86 -6.74 5.70
CA GLU A 64 15.04 -7.51 6.11
C GLU A 64 16.35 -6.73 5.94
N ARG A 65 16.49 -5.96 4.87
CA ARG A 65 17.76 -5.31 4.48
C ARG A 65 17.88 -3.86 4.93
N THR A 66 16.76 -3.17 5.18
CA THR A 66 16.80 -1.72 5.45
C THR A 66 16.30 -1.32 6.83
N PHE A 67 15.63 -2.22 7.57
CA PHE A 67 15.18 -1.93 8.92
C PHE A 67 16.25 -2.36 9.92
N THR A 68 16.51 -1.50 10.89
CA THR A 68 17.35 -1.86 12.04
C THR A 68 16.62 -2.89 12.92
N GLN A 69 17.37 -3.57 13.78
CA GLN A 69 16.78 -4.51 14.73
C GLN A 69 15.75 -3.80 15.65
N GLU A 70 16.02 -2.56 16.04
CA GLU A 70 15.11 -1.78 16.87
C GLU A 70 13.82 -1.42 16.10
N GLU A 71 13.95 -0.96 14.85
CA GLU A 71 12.77 -0.68 14.00
C GLU A 71 11.90 -1.91 13.79
N ARG A 72 12.49 -3.09 13.62
CA ARG A 72 11.74 -4.36 13.50
C ARG A 72 10.99 -4.70 14.79
N LYS A 73 11.62 -4.53 15.98
CA LYS A 73 10.94 -4.72 17.27
C LYS A 73 9.77 -3.76 17.45
N ILE A 74 9.96 -2.48 17.10
CA ILE A 74 8.90 -1.48 17.13
C ILE A 74 7.76 -1.87 16.18
N MET A 75 8.08 -2.30 14.96
CA MET A 75 7.10 -2.78 13.99
C MET A 75 6.29 -3.95 14.55
N VAL A 76 6.93 -4.99 15.07
CA VAL A 76 6.27 -6.15 15.67
C VAL A 76 5.35 -5.74 16.81
N SER A 77 5.82 -4.87 17.72
CA SER A 77 5.00 -4.34 18.81
C SER A 77 3.76 -3.58 18.30
N ASN A 78 3.91 -2.80 17.25
CA ASN A 78 2.79 -2.06 16.66
C ASN A 78 1.81 -3.00 15.93
N ILE A 79 2.29 -4.04 15.26
CA ILE A 79 1.44 -5.07 14.66
C ILE A 79 0.60 -5.74 15.75
N GLN A 80 1.22 -6.20 16.82
CA GLN A 80 0.52 -6.86 17.93
C GLN A 80 -0.57 -5.95 18.55
N LYS A 81 -0.25 -4.68 18.79
CA LYS A 81 -1.22 -3.69 19.29
C LYS A 81 -2.39 -3.48 18.33
N SER A 82 -2.10 -3.31 17.03
CA SER A 82 -3.12 -3.10 16.01
C SER A 82 -4.15 -4.25 16.01
N TYR A 83 -3.70 -5.49 15.96
CA TYR A 83 -4.59 -6.65 15.97
C TYR A 83 -5.35 -6.84 17.27
N PHE A 84 -4.75 -6.53 18.40
CA PHE A 84 -5.42 -6.60 19.71
C PHE A 84 -6.61 -5.63 19.77
N TYR A 85 -6.49 -4.42 19.23
CA TYR A 85 -7.56 -3.42 19.23
C TYR A 85 -8.63 -3.68 18.18
N GLU A 86 -8.29 -4.30 17.06
CA GLU A 86 -9.23 -4.50 15.95
C GLU A 86 -10.32 -5.55 16.22
N LYS A 87 -10.14 -6.43 17.21
CA LYS A 87 -11.08 -7.52 17.54
C LYS A 87 -11.48 -8.41 16.35
N LYS A 88 -10.68 -8.39 15.27
CA LYS A 88 -10.92 -9.16 14.05
C LYS A 88 -10.67 -10.65 14.26
N TYR A 89 -9.74 -10.98 15.16
CA TYR A 89 -9.32 -12.33 15.46
C TYR A 89 -9.60 -12.65 16.94
N ASP A 90 -9.86 -13.93 17.25
CA ASP A 90 -10.02 -14.36 18.63
C ASP A 90 -8.69 -14.32 19.41
N LEU A 91 -8.79 -14.21 20.73
CA LEU A 91 -7.63 -14.10 21.62
C LEU A 91 -6.73 -15.34 21.59
N LYS A 92 -7.27 -16.53 21.33
CA LYS A 92 -6.50 -17.78 21.27
C LYS A 92 -5.58 -17.75 20.04
N PHE A 93 -6.12 -17.33 18.88
CA PHE A 93 -5.34 -17.16 17.67
C PHE A 93 -4.26 -16.09 17.84
N LEU A 94 -4.61 -14.90 18.37
CA LEU A 94 -3.65 -13.81 18.59
C LEU A 94 -2.54 -14.22 19.56
N ASN A 95 -2.85 -14.91 20.65
CA ASN A 95 -1.85 -15.41 21.59
C ASN A 95 -0.92 -16.43 20.94
N SER A 96 -1.43 -17.30 20.07
CA SER A 96 -0.60 -18.24 19.31
C SER A 96 0.34 -17.49 18.35
N LEU A 97 -0.19 -16.52 17.61
CA LEU A 97 0.61 -15.73 16.65
C LEU A 97 1.67 -14.89 17.37
N PHE A 98 1.33 -14.26 18.50
CA PHE A 98 2.22 -13.32 19.19
C PHE A 98 3.33 -14.02 20.00
N ASN A 99 3.19 -15.32 20.27
CA ASN A 99 4.27 -16.14 20.81
C ASN A 99 5.19 -16.73 19.74
N ASP A 100 4.94 -16.41 18.46
CA ASP A 100 5.76 -16.86 17.34
C ASP A 100 6.97 -15.95 17.12
N LEU A 101 7.83 -16.35 16.19
CA LEU A 101 8.98 -15.53 15.77
C LEU A 101 8.49 -14.22 15.08
N ASP A 102 9.26 -13.15 15.27
CA ASP A 102 8.99 -11.83 14.68
C ASP A 102 8.68 -11.90 13.17
N ASP A 103 9.41 -12.76 12.44
CA ASP A 103 9.21 -12.94 10.99
C ASP A 103 7.83 -13.49 10.63
N LYS A 104 7.25 -14.36 11.45
CA LYS A 104 5.90 -14.86 11.21
C LYS A 104 4.85 -13.80 11.49
N ILE A 105 5.06 -12.97 12.50
CA ILE A 105 4.19 -11.83 12.82
C ILE A 105 4.21 -10.80 11.68
N ILE A 106 5.40 -10.48 11.18
CA ILE A 106 5.58 -9.60 10.03
C ILE A 106 4.92 -10.21 8.78
N ASP A 107 5.14 -11.49 8.52
CA ASP A 107 4.55 -12.18 7.36
C ASP A 107 3.02 -12.19 7.41
N PHE A 108 2.43 -12.36 8.61
CA PHE A 108 1.00 -12.26 8.82
C PHE A 108 0.47 -10.85 8.49
N TYR A 109 1.14 -9.80 8.99
CA TYR A 109 0.80 -8.42 8.67
C TYR A 109 0.91 -8.14 7.16
N LEU A 110 1.96 -8.61 6.50
CA LEU A 110 2.14 -8.44 5.06
C LEU A 110 1.04 -9.11 4.23
N ASN A 111 0.41 -10.16 4.75
CA ASN A 111 -0.71 -10.82 4.09
C ASN A 111 -2.06 -10.14 4.36
N ASP A 112 -2.26 -9.62 5.56
CA ASP A 112 -3.57 -9.11 6.00
C ASP A 112 -3.75 -7.62 5.76
N LYS A 113 -2.71 -6.79 6.04
CA LYS A 113 -2.78 -5.33 6.02
C LYS A 113 -2.13 -4.68 4.81
N VAL A 114 -1.29 -5.41 4.08
CA VAL A 114 -0.65 -4.88 2.88
C VAL A 114 -1.37 -5.41 1.64
N SER A 115 -1.81 -4.51 0.77
CA SER A 115 -2.45 -4.84 -0.50
C SER A 115 -1.48 -4.66 -1.65
N TYR A 116 -1.50 -5.57 -2.61
CA TYR A 116 -0.58 -5.59 -3.75
C TYR A 116 -1.38 -5.54 -5.06
N TYR A 117 -1.41 -4.37 -5.70
CA TYR A 117 -2.16 -4.14 -6.93
C TYR A 117 -1.21 -4.03 -8.13
N THR A 118 -1.20 -5.06 -8.96
CA THR A 118 -0.48 -5.10 -10.23
C THR A 118 -1.43 -4.72 -11.36
N VAL A 119 -1.74 -3.41 -11.45
CA VAL A 119 -2.90 -2.88 -12.20
C VAL A 119 -2.88 -3.08 -13.72
N SER A 120 -1.81 -3.61 -14.26
CA SER A 120 -1.71 -4.01 -15.68
C SER A 120 -1.66 -5.53 -15.87
N SER A 121 -1.88 -6.32 -14.82
CA SER A 121 -1.86 -7.77 -14.90
C SER A 121 -3.23 -8.32 -15.31
N GLU A 122 -3.22 -9.51 -15.88
CA GLU A 122 -4.44 -10.28 -16.19
C GLU A 122 -5.21 -10.67 -14.93
N ASP A 123 -4.48 -11.02 -13.85
CA ASP A 123 -5.09 -11.35 -12.55
C ASP A 123 -5.87 -10.16 -11.99
N PHE A 124 -5.32 -8.93 -12.10
CA PHE A 124 -6.02 -7.72 -11.70
C PHE A 124 -7.26 -7.49 -12.57
N ALA A 125 -7.13 -7.63 -13.89
CA ALA A 125 -8.26 -7.48 -14.80
C ALA A 125 -9.40 -8.46 -14.49
N ASN A 126 -9.07 -9.70 -14.20
CA ASN A 126 -10.04 -10.73 -13.83
C ASN A 126 -10.71 -10.45 -12.47
N SER A 127 -9.94 -9.99 -11.48
CA SER A 127 -10.46 -9.64 -10.14
C SER A 127 -11.41 -8.45 -10.13
N PHE A 128 -11.24 -7.51 -11.06
CA PHE A 128 -12.02 -6.26 -11.15
C PHE A 128 -12.81 -6.13 -12.45
N LYS A 129 -13.23 -7.26 -13.02
CA LYS A 129 -13.95 -7.30 -14.31
C LYS A 129 -15.22 -6.46 -14.32
N SER A 130 -15.95 -6.41 -13.21
CA SER A 130 -17.17 -5.60 -13.07
C SER A 130 -16.89 -4.10 -13.08
N GLU A 131 -15.79 -3.65 -12.48
CA GLU A 131 -15.36 -2.26 -12.41
C GLU A 131 -14.78 -1.77 -13.74
N ILE A 132 -14.12 -2.67 -14.47
CA ILE A 132 -13.55 -2.38 -15.79
C ILE A 132 -14.65 -2.25 -16.86
N ASN A 133 -15.78 -2.98 -16.71
CA ASN A 133 -16.99 -2.84 -17.49
C ASN A 133 -16.76 -2.76 -19.02
N ASN A 134 -16.02 -3.73 -19.58
CA ASN A 134 -15.65 -3.81 -21.00
C ASN A 134 -14.78 -2.64 -21.53
N THR A 135 -14.32 -1.75 -20.67
CA THR A 135 -13.35 -0.71 -21.03
C THR A 135 -11.96 -1.33 -21.09
N ALA A 136 -11.12 -0.91 -22.04
CA ALA A 136 -9.73 -1.37 -22.07
C ALA A 136 -9.01 -0.96 -20.78
N LEU A 137 -8.50 -1.95 -20.04
CA LEU A 137 -7.72 -1.68 -18.84
C LEU A 137 -6.44 -0.96 -19.23
N ASN A 138 -6.22 0.19 -18.58
CA ASN A 138 -4.99 0.95 -18.68
C ASN A 138 -4.48 1.33 -17.27
N PRO A 139 -3.21 1.74 -17.11
CA PRO A 139 -2.67 2.05 -15.79
C PRO A 139 -3.47 3.09 -15.01
N LYS A 140 -4.03 4.10 -15.68
CA LYS A 140 -4.83 5.16 -15.05
C LYS A 140 -6.12 4.62 -14.45
N LEU A 141 -6.86 3.80 -15.20
CA LEU A 141 -8.09 3.16 -14.71
C LEU A 141 -7.77 2.17 -13.59
N GLY A 142 -6.75 1.32 -13.80
CA GLY A 142 -6.34 0.33 -12.80
C GLY A 142 -5.95 0.95 -11.47
N LYS A 143 -5.19 2.07 -11.48
CA LYS A 143 -4.82 2.79 -10.25
C LYS A 143 -6.03 3.38 -9.53
N LYS A 144 -7.02 3.90 -10.24
CA LYS A 144 -8.28 4.40 -9.66
C LYS A 144 -9.07 3.28 -8.97
N ILE A 145 -9.20 2.13 -9.63
CA ILE A 145 -9.87 0.94 -9.08
C ILE A 145 -9.14 0.48 -7.81
N ALA A 146 -7.81 0.34 -7.85
CA ALA A 146 -7.01 -0.08 -6.72
C ALA A 146 -7.14 0.86 -5.51
N ILE A 147 -7.14 2.18 -5.73
CA ILE A 147 -7.35 3.18 -4.67
C ILE A 147 -8.72 3.00 -4.02
N LYS A 148 -9.78 2.88 -4.82
CA LYS A 148 -11.15 2.70 -4.32
C LYS A 148 -11.33 1.39 -3.55
N ASP A 149 -10.77 0.30 -4.04
CA ASP A 149 -10.80 -1.00 -3.36
C ASP A 149 -10.04 -0.95 -2.02
N PHE A 150 -8.86 -0.35 -2.00
CA PHE A 150 -8.07 -0.21 -0.78
C PHE A 150 -8.79 0.63 0.28
N ILE A 151 -9.40 1.75 -0.10
CA ILE A 151 -10.22 2.57 0.82
C ILE A 151 -11.36 1.74 1.38
N LYS A 152 -12.09 0.98 0.55
CA LYS A 152 -13.17 0.11 1.02
C LYS A 152 -12.69 -0.93 2.03
N LYS A 153 -11.52 -1.56 1.81
CA LYS A 153 -10.93 -2.53 2.75
C LYS A 153 -10.65 -1.89 4.10
N ILE A 154 -9.99 -0.72 4.10
CA ILE A 154 -9.68 0.02 5.34
C ILE A 154 -10.95 0.38 6.10
N LEU A 155 -11.95 0.95 5.42
CA LEU A 155 -13.21 1.33 6.04
C LEU A 155 -13.94 0.11 6.63
N ASN A 156 -13.96 -1.02 5.93
CA ASN A 156 -14.55 -2.25 6.45
C ASN A 156 -13.83 -2.74 7.73
N ASP A 157 -12.51 -2.65 7.79
CA ASP A 157 -11.75 -3.02 8.98
C ASP A 157 -12.05 -2.06 10.15
N ILE A 158 -12.15 -0.76 9.89
CA ILE A 158 -12.50 0.25 10.89
C ILE A 158 -13.92 0.03 11.43
N TYR A 159 -14.92 -0.19 10.56
CA TYR A 159 -16.29 -0.47 11.00
C TYR A 159 -16.38 -1.73 11.86
N ARG A 160 -15.60 -2.78 11.56
CA ARG A 160 -15.55 -4.01 12.35
C ARG A 160 -14.86 -3.82 13.70
N SER A 161 -13.97 -2.83 13.83
CA SER A 161 -13.25 -2.55 15.09
C SER A 161 -14.09 -1.84 16.16
N ASN A 162 -15.34 -1.48 15.88
CA ASN A 162 -16.21 -0.68 16.77
C ASN A 162 -15.63 0.70 17.18
N ASN A 163 -14.65 1.21 16.44
CA ASN A 163 -14.11 2.56 16.65
C ASN A 163 -14.14 3.37 15.33
N PRO A 164 -15.32 3.74 14.83
CA PRO A 164 -15.50 4.34 13.52
C PRO A 164 -15.26 5.86 13.51
N ASP A 165 -14.22 6.36 14.15
CA ASP A 165 -13.88 7.80 14.05
C ASP A 165 -13.31 8.13 12.67
N LEU A 166 -14.20 8.20 11.68
CA LEU A 166 -13.89 8.49 10.28
C LEU A 166 -13.30 9.91 10.08
N ASN A 167 -13.44 10.81 11.05
CA ASN A 167 -12.90 12.16 10.96
C ASN A 167 -11.37 12.20 11.12
N LYS A 168 -10.77 11.10 11.52
CA LYS A 168 -9.32 10.99 11.71
C LYS A 168 -8.61 10.19 10.62
N ILE A 169 -9.34 9.72 9.59
CA ILE A 169 -8.73 8.94 8.52
C ILE A 169 -8.04 9.87 7.53
N SER A 170 -6.75 9.64 7.35
CA SER A 170 -5.96 10.26 6.29
C SER A 170 -5.49 9.20 5.29
N PHE A 171 -5.82 9.39 4.02
CA PHE A 171 -5.38 8.53 2.93
C PHE A 171 -4.25 9.21 2.17
N GLY A 172 -3.05 8.62 2.20
CA GLY A 172 -1.88 9.09 1.47
C GLY A 172 -1.67 8.32 0.17
N TYR A 173 -1.41 9.03 -0.93
CA TYR A 173 -1.04 8.44 -2.22
C TYR A 173 0.22 9.09 -2.77
N SER A 174 1.16 8.29 -3.24
CA SER A 174 2.44 8.74 -3.79
C SER A 174 2.59 8.30 -5.24
N GLU A 175 3.02 9.21 -6.13
CA GLU A 175 3.16 8.98 -7.57
C GLU A 175 4.31 9.83 -8.14
N ASP A 176 5.04 9.27 -9.09
CA ASP A 176 6.15 9.91 -9.80
C ASP A 176 5.83 10.30 -11.26
N ASP A 177 4.72 9.82 -11.79
CA ASP A 177 4.22 10.22 -13.11
C ASP A 177 3.24 11.39 -12.97
N LYS A 178 3.59 12.53 -13.57
CA LYS A 178 2.80 13.78 -13.47
C LYS A 178 1.39 13.67 -14.04
N GLU A 179 1.22 12.92 -15.11
CA GLU A 179 -0.11 12.72 -15.70
C GLU A 179 -1.00 11.89 -14.78
N LEU A 180 -0.41 10.86 -14.16
CA LEU A 180 -1.12 10.03 -13.17
C LEU A 180 -1.43 10.83 -11.90
N VAL A 181 -0.50 11.66 -11.41
CA VAL A 181 -0.77 12.59 -10.29
C VAL A 181 -2.02 13.44 -10.57
N ASN A 182 -2.05 14.12 -11.72
CA ASN A 182 -3.17 14.97 -12.09
C ASN A 182 -4.48 14.17 -12.23
N ALA A 183 -4.42 13.00 -12.84
CA ALA A 183 -5.57 12.12 -13.02
C ALA A 183 -6.13 11.60 -11.69
N ILE A 184 -5.29 11.33 -10.69
CA ILE A 184 -5.72 10.91 -9.37
C ILE A 184 -6.28 12.07 -8.56
N ILE A 185 -5.68 13.26 -8.64
CA ILE A 185 -6.23 14.48 -8.03
C ILE A 185 -7.66 14.75 -8.54
N ASP A 186 -7.83 14.70 -9.86
CA ASP A 186 -9.15 14.87 -10.50
C ASP A 186 -10.16 13.82 -10.04
N TYR A 187 -9.73 12.56 -9.94
CA TYR A 187 -10.56 11.46 -9.47
C TYR A 187 -10.99 11.65 -8.01
N ILE A 188 -10.06 12.05 -7.15
CA ILE A 188 -10.38 12.33 -5.75
C ILE A 188 -11.41 13.46 -5.66
N LYS A 189 -11.18 14.58 -6.35
CA LYS A 189 -12.07 15.75 -6.30
C LYS A 189 -13.45 15.49 -6.86
N LYS A 190 -13.56 14.73 -7.97
CA LYS A 190 -14.83 14.52 -8.68
C LYS A 190 -15.64 13.35 -8.16
N GLU A 191 -14.99 12.35 -7.56
CA GLU A 191 -15.66 11.11 -7.18
C GLU A 191 -15.43 10.74 -5.71
N LEU A 192 -14.16 10.63 -5.24
CA LEU A 192 -13.90 10.07 -3.93
C LEU A 192 -14.33 10.98 -2.79
N LEU A 193 -14.18 12.30 -2.89
CA LEU A 193 -14.66 13.24 -1.88
C LEU A 193 -16.18 13.21 -1.73
N PHE A 194 -16.90 12.93 -2.82
CA PHE A 194 -18.35 12.78 -2.75
C PHE A 194 -18.75 11.50 -2.02
N ILE A 195 -18.04 10.39 -2.29
CA ILE A 195 -18.31 9.07 -1.68
C ILE A 195 -17.82 9.02 -0.23
N TYR A 196 -16.67 9.64 0.05
CA TYR A 196 -15.96 9.59 1.33
C TYR A 196 -15.64 11.00 1.85
N PRO A 197 -16.64 11.80 2.22
CA PRO A 197 -16.47 13.21 2.58
C PRO A 197 -15.60 13.44 3.81
N ASN A 198 -15.47 12.45 4.68
CA ASN A 198 -14.71 12.52 5.94
C ASN A 198 -13.28 12.01 5.83
N ILE A 199 -12.81 11.61 4.64
CA ILE A 199 -11.42 11.19 4.44
C ILE A 199 -10.59 12.39 4.00
N HIS A 200 -9.45 12.59 4.70
CA HIS A 200 -8.44 13.55 4.29
C HIS A 200 -7.50 12.90 3.27
N PHE A 201 -7.52 13.39 2.05
CA PHE A 201 -6.63 12.89 0.99
C PHE A 201 -5.36 13.71 0.93
N VAL A 202 -4.22 13.02 0.90
CA VAL A 202 -2.89 13.61 0.78
C VAL A 202 -2.16 12.99 -0.39
N ILE A 203 -1.83 13.79 -1.40
CA ILE A 203 -1.05 13.36 -2.55
C ILE A 203 0.41 13.81 -2.39
N TYR A 204 1.32 12.87 -2.54
CA TYR A 204 2.75 13.11 -2.60
C TYR A 204 3.20 13.02 -4.06
N ASP A 205 3.27 14.19 -4.70
CA ASP A 205 3.74 14.33 -6.08
C ASP A 205 5.28 14.32 -6.10
N ASN A 206 5.83 13.26 -6.65
CA ASN A 206 7.28 13.02 -6.76
C ASN A 206 7.80 13.18 -8.20
N SER A 207 6.99 13.73 -9.11
CA SER A 207 7.31 13.81 -10.55
C SER A 207 8.54 14.67 -10.87
N ASN A 208 8.98 15.53 -9.95
CA ASN A 208 10.10 16.46 -10.16
C ASN A 208 11.30 16.20 -9.22
N ASN A 209 11.55 14.95 -8.83
CA ASN A 209 12.60 14.56 -7.88
C ASN A 209 12.52 15.24 -6.50
N LYS A 210 11.43 15.96 -6.23
CA LYS A 210 11.10 16.55 -4.92
C LYS A 210 9.67 16.20 -4.59
N THR A 211 9.43 15.80 -3.35
CA THR A 211 8.07 15.54 -2.88
C THR A 211 7.32 16.85 -2.70
N ASN A 212 6.26 17.05 -3.46
CA ASN A 212 5.28 18.10 -3.23
C ASN A 212 4.03 17.50 -2.58
N LYS A 213 3.65 18.00 -1.40
CA LYS A 213 2.49 17.53 -0.65
C LYS A 213 1.27 18.35 -1.02
N ILE A 214 0.24 17.69 -1.54
CA ILE A 214 -1.05 18.30 -1.93
C ILE A 214 -2.12 17.72 -1.02
N ILE A 215 -2.84 18.57 -0.28
CA ILE A 215 -3.96 18.18 0.59
C ILE A 215 -5.26 18.47 -0.14
N ILE A 216 -6.15 17.49 -0.15
CA ILE A 216 -7.46 17.58 -0.80
C ILE A 216 -8.53 17.21 0.23
N ASN A 217 -9.35 18.18 0.61
CA ASN A 217 -10.44 18.03 1.59
C ASN A 217 -11.74 18.58 1.01
N ASN A 218 -12.86 18.16 1.58
CA ASN A 218 -14.12 18.91 1.47
C ASN A 218 -14.06 20.11 2.45
N TYR A 219 -14.19 21.30 1.92
CA TYR A 219 -14.47 22.51 2.69
C TYR A 219 -15.91 22.93 2.43
#